data_d8b7e1208fa77749ad590de2fc09a7b5
#
_entry.id   d8b7e1208fa77749ad590de2fc09a7b5
#
_cell.length_a   1.000
_cell.length_b   1.000
_cell.length_c   1.000
_cell.angle_alpha   90.00
_cell.angle_beta   90.00
_cell.angle_gamma   90.00
#
_symmetry.space_group_name_H-M   'P 1'
#
loop_
_entity.id
_entity.type
_entity.pdbx_description
1 polymer ?
#
loop_
_entity_poly.entity_id
_entity_poly.type
_entity_poly.pdbx_seq_one_letter_code
_entity_poly.pdbx_strand_id
1 'polypeptide(L)'
;MRPFADPIHRYMDHVRRACMTDPERAWKDALLGFRGNTWGSRHLPDFHAARGYHKLEAYTLGLVSDQLGHEDAYVWGNVFAPVEIMECFGLGTVSVECLASFFSGYHAAPFFIDRAQEAGIAPTLCTYHKTVMGMMETGVLHAPRLAVTTSCACDGNLSTFRQLGKRMNVPM
;
A
#
# COMPACT_ATOMS: atom_id res chain seq x y z
N MET A 1 -1.32 6.14 -29.85
CA MET A 1 -0.50 6.27 -28.61
C MET A 1 -1.04 7.48 -27.85
N ARG A 2 -1.55 7.33 -26.60
CA ARG A 2 -2.12 8.45 -25.85
C ARG A 2 -0.96 9.37 -25.40
N PRO A 3 -0.97 10.68 -25.67
CA PRO A 3 0.15 11.58 -25.37
C PRO A 3 0.48 11.71 -23.88
N PHE A 4 -0.44 11.31 -23.00
CA PHE A 4 -0.25 11.33 -21.55
C PHE A 4 0.30 10.03 -20.93
N ALA A 5 0.41 8.95 -21.71
CA ALA A 5 0.93 7.68 -21.21
C ALA A 5 2.42 7.77 -20.80
N ASP A 6 3.21 8.54 -21.52
CA ASP A 6 4.65 8.65 -21.29
C ASP A 6 5.04 9.33 -19.95
N PRO A 7 4.46 10.46 -19.54
CA PRO A 7 4.72 11.07 -18.22
C PRO A 7 4.32 10.17 -17.05
N ILE A 8 3.18 9.45 -17.15
CA ILE A 8 2.72 8.54 -16.12
C ILE A 8 3.70 7.37 -15.99
N HIS A 9 4.08 6.73 -17.07
CA HIS A 9 5.04 5.63 -17.05
C HIS A 9 6.41 6.07 -16.51
N ARG A 10 6.88 7.26 -16.86
CA ARG A 10 8.11 7.82 -16.31
C ARG A 10 8.03 8.02 -14.79
N TYR A 11 6.88 8.47 -14.30
CA TYR A 11 6.66 8.62 -12.87
C TYR A 11 6.63 7.27 -12.16
N MET A 12 5.93 6.29 -12.71
CA MET A 12 5.91 4.92 -12.17
C MET A 12 7.33 4.33 -12.11
N ASP A 13 8.11 4.48 -13.17
CA ASP A 13 9.51 4.05 -13.20
C ASP A 13 10.39 4.81 -12.21
N HIS A 14 10.09 6.08 -11.95
CA HIS A 14 10.79 6.88 -10.95
C HIS A 14 10.54 6.31 -9.55
N VAL A 15 9.26 6.10 -9.17
CA VAL A 15 8.90 5.51 -7.88
C VAL A 15 9.51 4.11 -7.72
N ARG A 16 9.44 3.28 -8.77
CA ARG A 16 10.06 1.95 -8.76
C ARG A 16 11.55 2.01 -8.46
N ARG A 17 12.30 2.92 -9.10
CA ARG A 17 13.73 3.09 -8.84
C ARG A 17 14.00 3.59 -7.42
N ALA A 18 13.18 4.51 -6.92
CA ALA A 18 13.29 4.96 -5.54
C ALA A 18 13.11 3.81 -4.54
N CYS A 19 12.19 2.89 -4.77
CA CYS A 19 12.03 1.68 -3.94
C CYS A 19 13.33 0.87 -3.79
N MET A 20 14.20 0.92 -4.78
CA MET A 20 15.46 0.16 -4.80
C MET A 20 16.64 0.92 -4.17
N THR A 21 16.55 2.24 -4.06
CA THR A 21 17.72 3.09 -3.74
C THR A 21 17.50 4.01 -2.54
N ASP A 22 16.27 4.46 -2.30
CA ASP A 22 15.92 5.44 -1.26
C ASP A 22 14.48 5.19 -0.76
N PRO A 23 14.32 4.35 0.28
CA PRO A 23 13.00 3.95 0.79
C PRO A 23 12.13 5.13 1.24
N GLU A 24 12.72 6.11 1.91
CA GLU A 24 12.02 7.31 2.38
C GLU A 24 11.46 8.14 1.22
N ARG A 25 12.27 8.29 0.19
CA ARG A 25 11.85 8.97 -1.03
C ARG A 25 10.76 8.19 -1.76
N ALA A 26 10.90 6.86 -1.83
CA ALA A 26 9.90 5.99 -2.46
C ALA A 26 8.52 6.18 -1.82
N TRP A 27 8.47 6.22 -0.48
CA TRP A 27 7.23 6.45 0.26
C TRP A 27 6.61 7.81 -0.06
N LYS A 28 7.40 8.89 0.02
CA LYS A 28 6.94 10.27 -0.28
C LYS A 28 6.46 10.41 -1.73
N ASP A 29 7.21 9.86 -2.67
CA ASP A 29 6.85 9.91 -4.09
C ASP A 29 5.59 9.08 -4.35
N ALA A 30 5.43 7.90 -3.73
CA ALA A 30 4.20 7.12 -3.86
C ALA A 30 2.98 7.88 -3.33
N LEU A 31 3.09 8.53 -2.17
CA LEU A 31 2.02 9.38 -1.61
C LEU A 31 1.68 10.54 -2.53
N LEU A 32 2.68 11.20 -3.12
CA LEU A 32 2.46 12.26 -4.09
C LEU A 32 1.69 11.75 -5.31
N GLY A 33 2.03 10.54 -5.79
CA GLY A 33 1.32 9.88 -6.88
C GLY A 33 -0.15 9.60 -6.54
N PHE A 34 -0.44 9.12 -5.34
CA PHE A 34 -1.83 8.89 -4.89
C PHE A 34 -2.63 10.20 -4.82
N ARG A 35 -2.03 11.26 -4.27
CA ARG A 35 -2.65 12.60 -4.23
C ARG A 35 -2.90 13.16 -5.63
N GLY A 36 -1.93 13.01 -6.53
CA GLY A 36 -2.06 13.41 -7.94
C GLY A 36 -3.16 12.65 -8.66
N ASN A 37 -3.25 11.34 -8.45
CA ASN A 37 -4.32 10.52 -9.04
C ASN A 37 -5.69 10.87 -8.45
N THR A 38 -5.78 11.09 -7.13
CA THR A 38 -7.00 11.58 -6.48
C THR A 38 -7.48 12.89 -7.09
N TRP A 39 -6.56 13.83 -7.30
CA TRP A 39 -6.88 15.10 -7.94
C TRP A 39 -7.32 14.92 -9.39
N GLY A 40 -6.61 14.09 -10.15
CA GLY A 40 -6.95 13.75 -11.54
C GLY A 40 -8.35 13.15 -11.68
N SER A 41 -8.68 12.16 -10.85
CA SER A 41 -9.99 11.50 -10.85
C SER A 41 -11.14 12.45 -10.49
N ARG A 42 -10.86 13.49 -9.70
CA ARG A 42 -11.85 14.53 -9.35
C ARG A 42 -12.04 15.57 -10.44
N HIS A 43 -10.97 15.97 -11.11
CA HIS A 43 -10.97 17.17 -11.97
C HIS A 43 -10.79 16.86 -13.46
N LEU A 44 -10.24 15.70 -13.80
CA LEU A 44 -9.95 15.28 -15.18
C LEU A 44 -10.53 13.86 -15.44
N PRO A 45 -11.84 13.64 -15.23
CA PRO A 45 -12.43 12.32 -15.38
C PRO A 45 -12.31 11.83 -16.84
N ASP A 46 -12.03 10.55 -17.00
CA ASP A 46 -12.12 9.90 -18.32
C ASP A 46 -13.60 9.77 -18.73
N PHE A 47 -13.97 10.38 -19.85
CA PHE A 47 -15.34 10.35 -20.35
C PHE A 47 -15.80 8.95 -20.79
N HIS A 48 -14.87 7.99 -20.95
CA HIS A 48 -15.19 6.60 -21.26
C HIS A 48 -15.50 5.75 -20.03
N ALA A 49 -15.23 6.26 -18.82
CA ALA A 49 -15.53 5.58 -17.57
C ALA A 49 -16.78 6.16 -16.89
N ALA A 50 -17.47 5.32 -16.14
CA ALA A 50 -18.65 5.76 -15.38
C ALA A 50 -18.28 6.80 -14.32
N ARG A 51 -19.10 7.82 -14.13
CA ARG A 51 -18.89 8.85 -13.10
C ARG A 51 -18.73 8.27 -11.69
N GLY A 52 -19.45 7.17 -11.39
CA GLY A 52 -19.35 6.48 -10.11
C GLY A 52 -17.97 5.88 -9.87
N TYR A 53 -17.31 5.38 -10.92
CA TYR A 53 -15.96 4.86 -10.85
C TYR A 53 -14.97 5.95 -10.40
N HIS A 54 -14.98 7.11 -11.04
CA HIS A 54 -14.09 8.22 -10.67
C HIS A 54 -14.32 8.73 -9.25
N LYS A 55 -15.58 8.77 -8.80
CA LYS A 55 -15.90 9.15 -7.42
C LYS A 55 -15.35 8.13 -6.42
N LEU A 56 -15.52 6.84 -6.69
CA LEU A 56 -15.00 5.78 -5.84
C LEU A 56 -13.48 5.80 -5.80
N GLU A 57 -12.84 5.89 -6.95
CA GLU A 57 -11.39 5.99 -7.08
C GLU A 57 -10.84 7.18 -6.30
N ALA A 58 -11.39 8.37 -6.52
CA ALA A 58 -10.98 9.59 -5.82
C ALA A 58 -11.21 9.52 -4.30
N TYR A 59 -12.28 8.86 -3.86
CA TYR A 59 -12.55 8.63 -2.45
C TYR A 59 -11.53 7.67 -1.83
N THR A 60 -11.34 6.50 -2.45
CA THR A 60 -10.45 5.45 -1.93
C THR A 60 -8.99 5.93 -1.87
N LEU A 61 -8.48 6.53 -2.95
CA LEU A 61 -7.11 7.04 -2.99
C LEU A 61 -6.91 8.24 -2.07
N GLY A 62 -7.92 9.09 -1.94
CA GLY A 62 -7.93 10.20 -1.00
C GLY A 62 -7.82 9.70 0.44
N LEU A 63 -8.67 8.76 0.83
CA LEU A 63 -8.66 8.16 2.16
C LEU A 63 -7.30 7.53 2.49
N VAL A 64 -6.76 6.72 1.59
CA VAL A 64 -5.44 6.09 1.77
C VAL A 64 -4.33 7.14 1.88
N SER A 65 -4.36 8.17 1.04
CA SER A 65 -3.35 9.25 1.09
C SER A 65 -3.38 10.02 2.40
N ASP A 66 -4.58 10.30 2.92
CA ASP A 66 -4.76 11.00 4.19
C ASP A 66 -4.28 10.14 5.36
N GLN A 67 -4.63 8.86 5.37
CA GLN A 67 -4.21 7.92 6.42
C GLN A 67 -2.69 7.72 6.42
N LEU A 68 -2.09 7.46 5.26
CA LEU A 68 -0.64 7.27 5.14
C LEU A 68 0.17 8.55 5.38
N GLY A 69 -0.45 9.71 5.23
CA GLY A 69 0.17 11.02 5.53
C GLY A 69 0.25 11.33 7.03
N HIS A 70 -0.46 10.57 7.89
CA HIS A 70 -0.49 10.74 9.34
C HIS A 70 0.04 9.48 10.04
N GLU A 71 1.35 9.28 9.94
CA GLU A 71 2.05 8.05 10.37
C GLU A 71 1.75 7.65 11.83
N ASP A 72 1.54 8.62 12.71
CA ASP A 72 1.26 8.38 14.14
C ASP A 72 -0.18 7.93 14.43
N ALA A 73 -1.08 7.96 13.46
CA ALA A 73 -2.52 7.80 13.68
C ALA A 73 -3.16 6.66 12.87
N TYR A 74 -2.38 5.89 12.10
CA TYR A 74 -2.97 4.83 11.31
C TYR A 74 -2.66 3.43 11.85
N VAL A 75 -3.53 2.50 11.48
CA VAL A 75 -3.51 1.09 11.86
C VAL A 75 -3.39 0.23 10.62
N TRP A 76 -2.54 -0.79 10.65
CA TRP A 76 -2.61 -1.82 9.62
C TRP A 76 -3.75 -2.77 9.89
N GLY A 77 -4.57 -2.98 8.86
CA GLY A 77 -5.58 -4.02 8.83
C GLY A 77 -5.35 -4.99 7.67
N ASN A 78 -5.83 -6.21 7.78
CA ASN A 78 -6.06 -7.01 6.59
C ASN A 78 -7.42 -6.64 5.97
N VAL A 79 -7.65 -7.01 4.73
CA VAL A 79 -8.88 -6.65 3.99
C VAL A 79 -10.18 -7.14 4.67
N PHE A 80 -10.10 -8.10 5.58
CA PHE A 80 -11.23 -8.64 6.34
C PHE A 80 -11.26 -8.16 7.80
N ALA A 81 -10.36 -7.28 8.19
CA ALA A 81 -10.37 -6.72 9.53
C ALA A 81 -11.57 -5.77 9.71
N PRO A 82 -12.21 -5.75 10.88
CA PRO A 82 -13.34 -4.87 11.16
C PRO A 82 -12.85 -3.44 11.39
N VAL A 83 -12.46 -2.77 10.31
CA VAL A 83 -11.82 -1.44 10.32
C VAL A 83 -12.70 -0.37 10.93
N GLU A 84 -14.02 -0.53 10.87
CA GLU A 84 -15.01 0.38 11.44
C GLU A 84 -14.83 0.53 12.96
N ILE A 85 -14.35 -0.50 13.64
CA ILE A 85 -14.04 -0.44 15.07
C ILE A 85 -12.90 0.54 15.33
N MET A 86 -11.87 0.53 14.46
CA MET A 86 -10.73 1.44 14.61
C MET A 86 -11.15 2.90 14.36
N GLU A 87 -12.03 3.13 13.40
CA GLU A 87 -12.58 4.46 13.11
C GLU A 87 -13.35 5.03 14.32
N CYS A 88 -14.04 4.19 15.10
CA CYS A 88 -14.70 4.63 16.34
C CYS A 88 -13.70 5.19 17.38
N PHE A 89 -12.43 4.83 17.30
CA PHE A 89 -11.36 5.36 18.14
C PHE A 89 -10.57 6.50 17.48
N GLY A 90 -11.04 7.00 16.34
CA GLY A 90 -10.36 8.04 15.58
C GLY A 90 -9.07 7.57 14.90
N LEU A 91 -8.92 6.27 14.68
CA LEU A 91 -7.76 5.66 14.04
C LEU A 91 -8.09 5.34 12.57
N GLY A 92 -7.33 5.89 11.64
CA GLY A 92 -7.42 5.50 10.23
C GLY A 92 -6.87 4.09 10.01
N THR A 93 -7.47 3.31 9.13
CA THR A 93 -7.01 1.95 8.83
C THR A 93 -6.58 1.80 7.39
N VAL A 94 -5.42 1.22 7.18
CA VAL A 94 -4.88 0.90 5.85
C VAL A 94 -4.74 -0.61 5.71
N SER A 95 -5.34 -1.18 4.67
CA SER A 95 -5.11 -2.59 4.34
C SER A 95 -3.72 -2.77 3.73
N VAL A 96 -2.94 -3.68 4.31
CA VAL A 96 -1.61 -4.01 3.78
C VAL A 96 -1.68 -4.63 2.39
N GLU A 97 -2.76 -5.34 2.06
CA GLU A 97 -3.00 -5.88 0.73
C GLU A 97 -3.24 -4.75 -0.29
N CYS A 98 -3.95 -3.69 0.11
CA CYS A 98 -4.12 -2.51 -0.73
C CYS A 98 -2.78 -1.81 -0.99
N LEU A 99 -1.92 -1.69 0.02
CA LEU A 99 -0.56 -1.15 -0.16
C LEU A 99 0.24 -1.99 -1.17
N ALA A 100 0.20 -3.32 -1.06
CA ALA A 100 0.84 -4.20 -2.03
C ALA A 100 0.33 -3.97 -3.45
N SER A 101 -1.00 -3.79 -3.62
CA SER A 101 -1.60 -3.47 -4.92
C SER A 101 -1.11 -2.14 -5.48
N PHE A 102 -1.04 -1.09 -4.66
CA PHE A 102 -0.58 0.22 -5.09
C PHE A 102 0.88 0.20 -5.54
N PHE A 103 1.76 -0.45 -4.80
CA PHE A 103 3.15 -0.60 -5.21
C PHE A 103 3.33 -1.54 -6.41
N SER A 104 2.41 -2.50 -6.61
CA SER A 104 2.34 -3.26 -7.86
C SER A 104 1.99 -2.36 -9.04
N GLY A 105 1.13 -1.37 -8.85
CA GLY A 105 0.84 -0.35 -9.85
C GLY A 105 2.08 0.42 -10.30
N TYR A 106 3.05 0.63 -9.43
CA TYR A 106 4.36 1.21 -9.78
C TYR A 106 5.36 0.18 -10.35
N HIS A 107 4.94 -1.05 -10.65
CA HIS A 107 5.80 -2.15 -11.09
C HIS A 107 6.94 -2.50 -10.11
N ALA A 108 6.79 -2.18 -8.82
CA ALA A 108 7.78 -2.44 -7.78
C ALA A 108 7.62 -3.82 -7.11
N ALA A 109 6.48 -4.48 -7.27
CA ALA A 109 6.20 -5.76 -6.60
C ALA A 109 7.25 -6.85 -6.84
N PRO A 110 7.78 -7.08 -8.06
CA PRO A 110 8.82 -8.10 -8.26
C PRO A 110 10.05 -7.89 -7.37
N PHE A 111 10.51 -6.65 -7.25
CA PHE A 111 11.63 -6.30 -6.37
C PHE A 111 11.35 -6.66 -4.90
N PHE A 112 10.19 -6.31 -4.38
CA PHE A 112 9.82 -6.63 -3.01
C PHE A 112 9.64 -8.14 -2.78
N ILE A 113 9.08 -8.86 -3.76
CA ILE A 113 8.93 -10.31 -3.70
C ILE A 113 10.30 -10.98 -3.58
N ASP A 114 11.28 -10.54 -4.37
CA ASP A 114 12.64 -11.07 -4.31
C ASP A 114 13.27 -10.79 -2.95
N ARG A 115 13.14 -9.58 -2.43
CA ARG A 115 13.66 -9.22 -1.08
C ARG A 115 13.02 -10.08 0.02
N ALA A 116 11.70 -10.32 -0.03
CA ALA A 116 11.02 -11.18 0.92
C ALA A 116 11.55 -12.62 0.85
N GLN A 117 11.76 -13.16 -0.34
CA GLN A 117 12.26 -14.53 -0.52
C GLN A 117 13.72 -14.66 -0.06
N GLU A 118 14.57 -13.67 -0.32
CA GLU A 118 15.93 -13.61 0.20
C GLU A 118 15.95 -13.55 1.73
N ALA A 119 14.96 -12.91 2.36
CA ALA A 119 14.77 -12.90 3.81
C ALA A 119 14.17 -14.19 4.39
N GLY A 120 13.97 -15.23 3.56
CA GLY A 120 13.52 -16.54 3.96
C GLY A 120 12.01 -16.75 3.91
N ILE A 121 11.25 -15.86 3.27
CA ILE A 121 9.82 -16.04 3.08
C ILE A 121 9.58 -17.09 1.98
N ALA A 122 8.70 -18.06 2.27
CA ALA A 122 8.42 -19.15 1.36
C ALA A 122 7.95 -18.67 -0.03
N PRO A 123 8.50 -19.18 -1.13
CA PRO A 123 8.07 -18.80 -2.49
C PRO A 123 6.59 -19.07 -2.76
N THR A 124 6.00 -20.05 -2.06
CA THR A 124 4.59 -20.44 -2.18
C THR A 124 3.62 -19.49 -1.47
N LEU A 125 4.12 -18.55 -0.64
CA LEU A 125 3.27 -17.55 -0.01
C LEU A 125 2.65 -16.63 -1.08
N CYS A 126 1.43 -16.18 -0.82
CA CYS A 126 0.72 -15.23 -1.67
C CYS A 126 1.58 -14.00 -2.00
N THR A 127 1.54 -13.54 -3.25
CA THR A 127 2.34 -12.40 -3.72
C THR A 127 2.05 -11.10 -2.99
N TYR A 128 0.81 -10.84 -2.59
CA TYR A 128 0.46 -9.68 -1.76
C TYR A 128 1.25 -9.68 -0.45
N HIS A 129 1.26 -10.79 0.26
CA HIS A 129 2.00 -10.93 1.51
C HIS A 129 3.51 -10.79 1.29
N LYS A 130 4.05 -11.43 0.24
CA LYS A 130 5.47 -11.28 -0.10
C LYS A 130 5.85 -9.84 -0.41
N THR A 131 5.01 -9.12 -1.15
CA THR A 131 5.23 -7.71 -1.46
C THR A 131 5.32 -6.87 -0.18
N VAL A 132 4.36 -7.02 0.74
CA VAL A 132 4.37 -6.30 2.03
C VAL A 132 5.59 -6.66 2.87
N MET A 133 5.94 -7.95 2.94
CA MET A 133 7.13 -8.39 3.67
C MET A 133 8.41 -7.81 3.06
N GLY A 134 8.50 -7.75 1.73
CA GLY A 134 9.63 -7.12 1.05
C GLY A 134 9.69 -5.61 1.24
N MET A 135 8.55 -4.93 1.29
CA MET A 135 8.49 -3.49 1.64
C MET A 135 9.02 -3.25 3.05
N MET A 136 8.72 -4.14 4.00
CA MET A 136 9.28 -4.10 5.35
C MET A 136 10.79 -4.33 5.33
N GLU A 137 11.28 -5.38 4.65
CA GLU A 137 12.71 -5.70 4.58
C GLU A 137 13.56 -4.58 3.94
N THR A 138 12.96 -3.82 3.03
CA THR A 138 13.64 -2.71 2.35
C THR A 138 13.47 -1.36 3.06
N GLY A 139 12.68 -1.30 4.14
CA GLY A 139 12.41 -0.06 4.86
C GLY A 139 11.44 0.89 4.15
N VAL A 140 10.79 0.47 3.06
CA VAL A 140 9.76 1.28 2.38
C VAL A 140 8.46 1.31 3.19
N LEU A 141 8.15 0.24 3.92
CA LEU A 141 6.96 0.17 4.74
C LEU A 141 7.19 0.85 6.09
N HIS A 142 6.43 1.89 6.39
CA HIS A 142 6.48 2.58 7.68
C HIS A 142 5.65 1.84 8.72
N ALA A 143 6.12 1.84 9.97
CA ALA A 143 5.43 1.18 11.07
C ALA A 143 4.14 1.93 11.43
N PRO A 144 3.00 1.24 11.59
CA PRO A 144 1.77 1.84 12.08
C PRO A 144 1.81 1.92 13.61
N ARG A 145 0.84 2.61 14.18
CA ARG A 145 0.64 2.63 15.64
C ARG A 145 0.21 1.27 16.21
N LEU A 146 -0.57 0.53 15.43
CA LEU A 146 -1.17 -0.75 15.81
C LEU A 146 -1.40 -1.59 14.55
N ALA A 147 -1.39 -2.91 14.70
CA ALA A 147 -1.79 -3.83 13.64
C ALA A 147 -2.96 -4.71 14.10
N VAL A 148 -3.98 -4.84 13.27
CA VAL A 148 -5.17 -5.65 13.54
C VAL A 148 -5.37 -6.64 12.40
N THR A 149 -5.52 -7.91 12.73
CA THR A 149 -5.76 -8.95 11.73
C THR A 149 -6.83 -9.92 12.17
N THR A 150 -7.39 -10.62 11.20
CA THR A 150 -8.33 -11.72 11.43
C THR A 150 -7.80 -12.99 10.79
N SER A 151 -8.25 -14.15 11.29
CA SER A 151 -8.02 -15.45 10.65
C SER A 151 -9.05 -15.74 9.55
N CYS A 152 -9.95 -14.81 9.27
CA CYS A 152 -10.98 -14.97 8.25
C CYS A 152 -10.33 -15.10 6.87
N ALA A 153 -10.75 -16.08 6.11
CA ALA A 153 -10.42 -16.33 4.71
C ALA A 153 -8.96 -16.67 4.38
N CYS A 154 -7.96 -16.28 5.19
CA CYS A 154 -6.56 -16.49 4.82
C CYS A 154 -5.64 -16.68 6.05
N ASP A 155 -5.07 -17.88 6.21
CA ASP A 155 -4.07 -18.15 7.25
C ASP A 155 -2.77 -17.35 7.06
N GLY A 156 -2.48 -16.95 5.82
CA GLY A 156 -1.36 -16.08 5.48
C GLY A 156 -1.41 -14.73 6.20
N ASN A 157 -2.61 -14.20 6.46
CA ASN A 157 -2.79 -12.96 7.21
C ASN A 157 -2.18 -13.04 8.60
N LEU A 158 -2.56 -14.05 9.40
CA LEU A 158 -2.01 -14.22 10.75
C LEU A 158 -0.50 -14.35 10.75
N SER A 159 0.04 -15.16 9.83
CA SER A 159 1.47 -15.38 9.71
C SER A 159 2.20 -14.08 9.35
N THR A 160 1.71 -13.37 8.35
CA THR A 160 2.30 -12.10 7.90
C THR A 160 2.26 -11.04 8.99
N PHE A 161 1.10 -10.82 9.60
CA PHE A 161 0.96 -9.80 10.64
C PHE A 161 1.83 -10.10 11.87
N ARG A 162 1.89 -11.36 12.31
CA ARG A 162 2.81 -11.76 13.40
C ARG A 162 4.26 -11.44 13.09
N GLN A 163 4.70 -11.67 11.85
CA GLN A 163 6.06 -11.35 11.45
C GLN A 163 6.29 -9.85 11.35
N LEU A 164 5.36 -9.10 10.76
CA LEU A 164 5.41 -7.65 10.68
C LEU A 164 5.45 -7.03 12.08
N GLY A 165 4.52 -7.43 12.96
CA GLY A 165 4.47 -6.94 14.34
C GLY A 165 5.77 -7.21 15.10
N LYS A 166 6.30 -8.42 14.99
CA LYS A 166 7.57 -8.79 15.66
C LYS A 166 8.78 -8.03 15.13
N ARG A 167 8.93 -7.91 13.80
CA ARG A 167 10.10 -7.30 13.17
C ARG A 167 10.10 -5.77 13.26
N MET A 168 8.95 -5.15 13.23
CA MET A 168 8.79 -3.69 13.33
C MET A 168 8.43 -3.20 14.73
N ASN A 169 8.34 -4.12 15.71
CA ASN A 169 7.95 -3.82 17.09
C ASN A 169 6.60 -3.09 17.21
N VAL A 170 5.61 -3.55 16.43
CA VAL A 170 4.26 -3.00 16.38
C VAL A 170 3.33 -3.83 17.26
N PRO A 171 2.51 -3.21 18.15
CA PRO A 171 1.49 -3.90 18.91
C PRO A 171 0.44 -4.55 17.98
N MET A 172 -0.11 -5.70 18.43
CA MET A 172 -1.14 -6.45 17.70
C MET A 172 -2.33 -6.76 18.59
#